data_b5315201d1f03e706ca9c073a49bd690
#
_entry.id   b5315201d1f03e706ca9c073a49bd690
#
_cell.length_a   1.000
_cell.length_b   1.000
_cell.length_c   1.000
_cell.angle_alpha   90.00
_cell.angle_beta   90.00
_cell.angle_gamma   90.00
#
_symmetry.space_group_name_H-M   'P 1'
#
loop_
_entity.id
_entity.type
_entity.pdbx_description
1 polymer ?
#
loop_
_entity_poly.entity_id
_entity_poly.type
_entity_poly.pdbx_seq_one_letter_code
_entity_poly.pdbx_strand_id
1 'polypeptide(L)'
;LFPEEMAEKFWPLPVESLYGCGKTTAKRLCSLGITTIGALAKADRQMLLSNFKSQGDYLWESANGISSSAVTAESPANKGYGNSVTLPYDVTDTENAHHILLSLCETVGARIRYDKAYISVVQVQIVDNEFHHRCKQLSLPSATNVTEKIYEAACKAFDQGWDHAPIRLLGVSTSKATDESYEQYNLFDQDKFERLSRLNSAIDKIRDKYGDDAIVRACFAETPKN
;
A
#
# COMPACT_ATOMS: atom_id res chain seq x y z
N LEU A 1 31.81 3.47 -8.60
CA LEU A 1 31.88 4.24 -9.83
C LEU A 1 32.19 5.69 -9.48
N PHE A 2 33.26 6.22 -10.00
CA PHE A 2 33.64 7.62 -9.81
C PHE A 2 33.15 8.48 -10.99
N PRO A 3 32.99 9.81 -10.83
CA PRO A 3 32.52 10.68 -11.91
C PRO A 3 33.28 10.55 -13.22
N GLU A 4 34.60 10.35 -13.15
CA GLU A 4 35.49 10.20 -14.30
C GLU A 4 35.24 8.92 -15.10
N GLU A 5 34.67 7.89 -14.43
CA GLU A 5 34.40 6.58 -15.03
C GLU A 5 33.01 6.49 -15.68
N MET A 6 32.14 7.49 -15.44
CA MET A 6 30.74 7.44 -15.88
C MET A 6 30.62 7.30 -17.39
N ALA A 7 31.39 8.07 -18.14
CA ALA A 7 31.33 8.06 -19.61
C ALA A 7 31.72 6.72 -20.21
N GLU A 8 32.65 6.02 -19.59
CA GLU A 8 33.19 4.75 -20.10
C GLU A 8 32.44 3.53 -19.58
N LYS A 9 32.05 3.54 -18.28
CA LYS A 9 31.51 2.35 -17.61
C LYS A 9 30.00 2.38 -17.40
N PHE A 10 29.38 3.57 -17.32
CA PHE A 10 27.97 3.73 -16.93
C PHE A 10 27.09 4.13 -18.10
N TRP A 11 27.46 5.16 -18.83
CA TRP A 11 26.65 5.67 -19.94
C TRP A 11 26.44 4.70 -21.11
N PRO A 12 27.32 3.74 -21.41
CA PRO A 12 27.05 2.75 -22.44
C PRO A 12 26.01 1.70 -22.07
N LEU A 13 25.69 1.56 -20.76
CA LEU A 13 24.74 0.56 -20.29
C LEU A 13 23.31 0.87 -20.81
N PRO A 14 22.49 -0.20 -21.04
CA PRO A 14 21.08 -0.04 -21.36
C PRO A 14 20.34 0.76 -20.30
N VAL A 15 19.36 1.57 -20.70
CA VAL A 15 18.59 2.41 -19.77
C VAL A 15 17.86 1.62 -18.69
N GLU A 16 17.51 0.37 -18.95
CA GLU A 16 16.88 -0.54 -17.97
C GLU A 16 17.81 -0.96 -16.82
N SER A 17 19.12 -0.78 -16.98
CA SER A 17 20.11 -1.02 -15.92
C SER A 17 20.18 0.11 -14.90
N LEU A 18 19.54 1.25 -15.18
CA LEU A 18 19.48 2.38 -14.26
C LEU A 18 18.51 2.07 -13.11
N TYR A 19 18.98 2.23 -11.86
CA TYR A 19 18.12 2.08 -10.70
C TYR A 19 16.90 3.02 -10.79
N GLY A 20 15.71 2.49 -10.53
CA GLY A 20 14.45 3.23 -10.67
C GLY A 20 13.84 3.23 -12.07
N CYS A 21 14.54 2.71 -13.08
CA CYS A 21 14.01 2.53 -14.42
C CYS A 21 13.43 1.12 -14.60
N GLY A 22 12.17 0.93 -14.25
CA GLY A 22 11.47 -0.35 -14.43
C GLY A 22 11.17 -0.66 -15.90
N LYS A 23 10.82 -1.92 -16.21
CA LYS A 23 10.57 -2.41 -17.59
C LYS A 23 9.61 -1.52 -18.41
N THR A 24 8.53 -1.02 -17.79
CA THR A 24 7.56 -0.15 -18.47
C THR A 24 8.17 1.21 -18.83
N THR A 25 8.93 1.79 -17.91
CA THR A 25 9.63 3.07 -18.13
C THR A 25 10.72 2.91 -19.19
N ALA A 26 11.50 1.83 -19.12
CA ALA A 26 12.53 1.53 -20.13
C ALA A 26 11.91 1.39 -21.52
N LYS A 27 10.83 0.62 -21.69
CA LYS A 27 10.12 0.51 -22.97
C LYS A 27 9.68 1.86 -23.52
N ARG A 28 9.15 2.73 -22.67
CA ARG A 28 8.71 4.07 -23.09
C ARG A 28 9.89 4.98 -23.44
N LEU A 29 11.02 4.92 -22.70
CA LEU A 29 12.24 5.64 -23.04
C LEU A 29 12.80 5.16 -24.40
N CYS A 30 12.87 3.84 -24.61
CA CYS A 30 13.30 3.27 -25.88
C CYS A 30 12.42 3.73 -27.05
N SER A 31 11.10 3.84 -26.88
CA SER A 31 10.20 4.37 -27.92
C SER A 31 10.44 5.86 -28.24
N LEU A 32 11.09 6.60 -27.34
CA LEU A 32 11.54 7.98 -27.54
C LEU A 32 12.99 8.06 -28.08
N GLY A 33 13.60 6.92 -28.43
CA GLY A 33 14.98 6.85 -28.93
C GLY A 33 16.06 6.84 -27.84
N ILE A 34 15.68 6.77 -26.57
CA ILE A 34 16.59 6.77 -25.42
C ILE A 34 16.83 5.33 -24.97
N THR A 35 17.89 4.72 -25.48
CA THR A 35 18.20 3.29 -25.25
C THR A 35 19.30 3.06 -24.22
N THR A 36 20.14 4.07 -23.96
CA THR A 36 21.26 3.97 -23.01
C THR A 36 21.16 5.03 -21.91
N ILE A 37 21.86 4.80 -20.81
CA ILE A 37 21.95 5.76 -19.70
C ILE A 37 22.59 7.08 -20.20
N GLY A 38 23.60 7.02 -21.08
CA GLY A 38 24.21 8.20 -21.65
C GLY A 38 23.29 9.00 -22.59
N ALA A 39 22.41 8.31 -23.32
CA ALA A 39 21.36 8.98 -24.11
C ALA A 39 20.36 9.70 -23.19
N LEU A 40 20.00 9.07 -22.06
CA LEU A 40 19.12 9.66 -21.04
C LEU A 40 19.77 10.88 -20.38
N ALA A 41 21.05 10.80 -20.01
CA ALA A 41 21.81 11.90 -19.41
C ALA A 41 21.86 13.15 -20.30
N LYS A 42 21.88 12.95 -21.62
CA LYS A 42 21.95 14.02 -22.64
C LYS A 42 20.56 14.46 -23.14
N ALA A 43 19.48 13.77 -22.71
CA ALA A 43 18.14 14.07 -23.17
C ALA A 43 17.64 15.42 -22.61
N ASP A 44 16.71 16.05 -23.33
CA ASP A 44 16.06 17.25 -22.85
C ASP A 44 15.23 16.98 -21.60
N ARG A 45 15.60 17.66 -20.49
CA ARG A 45 14.94 17.55 -19.20
C ARG A 45 13.46 17.90 -19.26
N GLN A 46 13.07 18.92 -20.05
CA GLN A 46 11.67 19.33 -20.21
C GLN A 46 10.84 18.26 -20.92
N MET A 47 11.39 17.59 -21.91
CA MET A 47 10.78 16.47 -22.60
C MET A 47 10.56 15.29 -21.64
N LEU A 48 11.54 15.00 -20.78
CA LEU A 48 11.42 13.94 -19.77
C LEU A 48 10.35 14.28 -18.71
N LEU A 49 10.32 15.52 -18.23
CA LEU A 49 9.27 16.00 -17.30
C LEU A 49 7.87 15.89 -17.90
N SER A 50 7.68 16.25 -19.16
CA SER A 50 6.37 16.15 -19.83
C SER A 50 5.92 14.70 -20.02
N ASN A 51 6.83 13.77 -20.27
CA ASN A 51 6.50 12.38 -20.51
C ASN A 51 6.41 11.52 -19.24
N PHE A 52 7.23 11.80 -18.23
CA PHE A 52 7.40 10.95 -17.04
C PHE A 52 7.16 11.70 -15.72
N LYS A 53 6.84 12.99 -15.77
CA LYS A 53 6.65 13.87 -14.61
C LYS A 53 7.90 13.85 -13.69
N SER A 54 7.71 13.83 -12.38
CA SER A 54 8.81 13.78 -11.40
C SER A 54 9.76 12.58 -11.56
N GLN A 55 9.26 11.47 -12.11
CA GLN A 55 10.09 10.30 -12.41
C GLN A 55 11.11 10.60 -13.50
N GLY A 56 10.74 11.40 -14.51
CA GLY A 56 11.65 11.80 -15.60
C GLY A 56 12.81 12.65 -15.09
N ASP A 57 12.51 13.56 -14.17
CA ASP A 57 13.51 14.41 -13.51
C ASP A 57 14.50 13.59 -12.69
N TYR A 58 13.96 12.68 -11.85
CA TYR A 58 14.76 11.75 -11.05
C TYR A 58 15.69 10.89 -11.92
N LEU A 59 15.18 10.33 -13.02
CA LEU A 59 15.98 9.49 -13.92
C LEU A 59 17.06 10.29 -14.62
N TRP A 60 16.79 11.52 -15.03
CA TRP A 60 17.78 12.39 -15.63
C TRP A 60 18.89 12.74 -14.65
N GLU A 61 18.56 13.13 -13.43
CA GLU A 61 19.53 13.39 -12.35
C GLU A 61 20.38 12.14 -12.06
N SER A 62 19.73 10.98 -11.91
CA SER A 62 20.43 9.72 -11.67
C SER A 62 21.39 9.33 -12.79
N ALA A 63 21.01 9.56 -14.08
CA ALA A 63 21.86 9.29 -15.22
C ALA A 63 23.09 10.22 -15.30
N ASN A 64 22.97 11.43 -14.72
CA ASN A 64 24.07 12.40 -14.58
C ASN A 64 24.85 12.25 -13.27
N GLY A 65 24.55 11.25 -12.44
CA GLY A 65 25.20 11.06 -11.14
C GLY A 65 24.85 12.13 -10.12
N ILE A 66 23.78 12.86 -10.32
CA ILE A 66 23.30 13.90 -9.43
C ILE A 66 22.33 13.24 -8.41
N SER A 67 22.58 13.43 -7.13
CA SER A 67 21.69 13.00 -6.07
C SER A 67 21.41 14.15 -5.14
N SER A 68 20.12 14.44 -4.95
CA SER A 68 19.63 15.39 -3.95
C SER A 68 19.27 14.71 -2.63
N SER A 69 19.55 13.40 -2.50
CA SER A 69 19.20 12.62 -1.30
C SER A 69 20.08 12.99 -0.12
N ALA A 70 19.67 13.98 0.65
CA ALA A 70 20.25 14.24 1.95
C ALA A 70 19.79 13.16 2.94
N VAL A 71 20.70 12.71 3.81
CA VAL A 71 20.33 11.83 4.94
C VAL A 71 19.52 12.69 5.92
N THR A 72 18.26 12.37 6.08
CA THR A 72 17.37 13.03 7.05
C THR A 72 17.14 12.10 8.25
N ALA A 73 17.18 12.67 9.45
CA ALA A 73 16.92 11.92 10.69
C ALA A 73 15.42 11.58 10.84
N GLU A 74 14.54 12.35 10.21
CA GLU A 74 13.10 12.17 10.30
C GLU A 74 12.56 11.48 9.04
N SER A 75 11.84 10.38 9.24
CA SER A 75 11.09 9.73 8.16
C SER A 75 9.82 10.53 7.86
N PRO A 76 9.46 10.70 6.58
CA PRO A 76 8.19 11.34 6.25
C PRO A 76 7.02 10.51 6.77
N ALA A 77 5.91 11.17 7.14
CA ALA A 77 4.70 10.50 7.58
C ALA A 77 4.19 9.50 6.54
N ASN A 78 3.66 8.37 7.02
CA ASN A 78 3.09 7.35 6.15
C ASN A 78 1.87 7.90 5.39
N LYS A 79 1.83 7.71 4.08
CA LYS A 79 0.70 8.12 3.22
C LYS A 79 -0.44 7.12 3.19
N GLY A 80 -0.19 5.92 3.68
CA GLY A 80 -1.15 4.81 3.73
C GLY A 80 -0.54 3.58 4.37
N TYR A 81 -1.38 2.62 4.67
CA TYR A 81 -1.04 1.37 5.35
C TYR A 81 -1.61 0.21 4.57
N GLY A 82 -0.91 -0.92 4.56
CA GLY A 82 -1.40 -2.08 3.85
C GLY A 82 -0.84 -3.38 4.43
N ASN A 83 -1.59 -4.44 4.19
CA ASN A 83 -1.18 -5.81 4.44
C ASN A 83 -1.82 -6.72 3.40
N SER A 84 -1.14 -7.80 3.05
CA SER A 84 -1.64 -8.80 2.12
C SER A 84 -1.12 -10.18 2.51
N VAL A 85 -1.86 -11.21 2.15
CA VAL A 85 -1.52 -12.61 2.41
C VAL A 85 -1.72 -13.45 1.16
N THR A 86 -0.70 -14.22 0.81
CA THR A 86 -0.85 -15.32 -0.15
C THR A 86 -1.40 -16.51 0.61
N LEU A 87 -2.53 -17.02 0.14
CA LEU A 87 -3.26 -18.08 0.82
C LEU A 87 -2.61 -19.44 0.59
N PRO A 88 -2.61 -20.35 1.57
CA PRO A 88 -2.06 -21.69 1.42
C PRO A 88 -2.90 -22.57 0.47
N TYR A 89 -4.16 -22.22 0.28
CA TYR A 89 -5.11 -22.83 -0.67
C TYR A 89 -6.02 -21.77 -1.25
N ASP A 90 -6.54 -22.01 -2.44
CA ASP A 90 -7.42 -21.05 -3.11
C ASP A 90 -8.77 -20.98 -2.40
N VAL A 91 -9.25 -19.75 -2.13
CA VAL A 91 -10.53 -19.48 -1.49
C VAL A 91 -11.58 -19.19 -2.57
N THR A 92 -12.73 -19.86 -2.46
CA THR A 92 -13.83 -19.78 -3.46
C THR A 92 -15.15 -19.32 -2.88
N ASP A 93 -15.19 -18.98 -1.60
CA ASP A 93 -16.38 -18.53 -0.90
C ASP A 93 -16.18 -17.21 -0.18
N THR A 94 -17.27 -16.44 -0.07
CA THR A 94 -17.29 -15.09 0.51
C THR A 94 -16.99 -15.09 2.00
N GLU A 95 -17.42 -16.11 2.74
CA GLU A 95 -17.31 -16.15 4.19
C GLU A 95 -15.83 -16.26 4.60
N ASN A 96 -15.10 -17.20 3.99
CA ASN A 96 -13.67 -17.35 4.23
C ASN A 96 -12.89 -16.10 3.75
N ALA A 97 -13.25 -15.53 2.60
CA ALA A 97 -12.64 -14.28 2.13
C ALA A 97 -12.85 -13.12 3.13
N HIS A 98 -14.05 -12.95 3.65
CA HIS A 98 -14.36 -11.94 4.66
C HIS A 98 -13.61 -12.18 5.98
N HIS A 99 -13.41 -13.43 6.41
CA HIS A 99 -12.59 -13.76 7.58
C HIS A 99 -11.13 -13.33 7.38
N ILE A 100 -10.57 -13.60 6.20
CA ILE A 100 -9.21 -13.18 5.87
C ILE A 100 -9.10 -11.66 5.84
N LEU A 101 -10.07 -10.96 5.22
CA LEU A 101 -10.12 -9.50 5.21
C LEU A 101 -10.19 -8.92 6.63
N LEU A 102 -10.92 -9.56 7.55
CA LEU A 102 -10.99 -9.11 8.94
C LEU A 102 -9.61 -9.15 9.62
N SER A 103 -8.87 -10.25 9.45
CA SER A 103 -7.50 -10.38 9.98
C SER A 103 -6.56 -9.31 9.40
N LEU A 104 -6.63 -9.07 8.09
CA LEU A 104 -5.85 -8.02 7.44
C LEU A 104 -6.21 -6.63 7.96
N CYS A 105 -7.50 -6.36 8.15
CA CYS A 105 -7.99 -5.09 8.70
C CYS A 105 -7.58 -4.86 10.15
N GLU A 106 -7.48 -5.91 10.98
CA GLU A 106 -6.94 -5.79 12.33
C GLU A 106 -5.49 -5.31 12.32
N THR A 107 -4.65 -5.95 11.49
CA THR A 107 -3.24 -5.56 11.35
C THR A 107 -3.10 -4.12 10.83
N VAL A 108 -3.86 -3.77 9.78
CA VAL A 108 -3.82 -2.44 9.18
C VAL A 108 -4.34 -1.39 10.18
N GLY A 109 -5.45 -1.66 10.87
CA GLY A 109 -6.04 -0.76 11.87
C GLY A 109 -5.10 -0.50 13.05
N ALA A 110 -4.42 -1.53 13.55
CA ALA A 110 -3.43 -1.39 14.63
C ALA A 110 -2.27 -0.48 14.21
N ARG A 111 -1.72 -0.65 12.99
CA ARG A 111 -0.64 0.21 12.46
C ARG A 111 -1.09 1.68 12.31
N ILE A 112 -2.31 1.92 11.83
CA ILE A 112 -2.88 3.26 11.70
C ILE A 112 -2.98 3.93 13.07
N ARG A 113 -3.48 3.21 14.09
CA ARG A 113 -3.60 3.74 15.47
C ARG A 113 -2.26 3.94 16.16
N TYR A 114 -1.29 3.05 15.90
CA TYR A 114 0.08 3.21 16.40
C TYR A 114 0.70 4.54 15.95
N ASP A 115 0.53 4.90 14.69
CA ASP A 115 1.00 6.16 14.12
C ASP A 115 0.06 7.35 14.43
N LYS A 116 -1.03 7.13 15.21
CA LYS A 116 -2.06 8.13 15.51
C LYS A 116 -2.68 8.77 14.27
N ALA A 117 -2.71 8.02 13.17
CA ALA A 117 -3.23 8.48 11.89
C ALA A 117 -4.70 8.09 11.71
N TYR A 118 -5.33 8.70 10.71
CA TYR A 118 -6.68 8.38 10.21
C TYR A 118 -6.60 8.21 8.70
N ILE A 119 -7.47 7.39 8.11
CA ILE A 119 -7.49 7.15 6.67
C ILE A 119 -8.90 7.36 6.11
N SER A 120 -8.97 7.79 4.86
CA SER A 120 -10.26 8.02 4.19
C SER A 120 -10.49 7.19 2.93
N VAL A 121 -9.54 6.33 2.56
CA VAL A 121 -9.69 5.41 1.42
C VAL A 121 -9.24 4.03 1.81
N VAL A 122 -10.07 3.03 1.52
CA VAL A 122 -9.78 1.60 1.68
C VAL A 122 -9.79 0.96 0.30
N GLN A 123 -8.78 0.16 0.01
CA GLN A 123 -8.65 -0.60 -1.23
C GLN A 123 -8.45 -2.08 -0.90
N VAL A 124 -9.16 -2.93 -1.62
CA VAL A 124 -8.94 -4.38 -1.60
C VAL A 124 -8.25 -4.78 -2.90
N GLN A 125 -7.24 -5.61 -2.78
CA GLN A 125 -6.55 -6.30 -3.86
C GLN A 125 -6.93 -7.77 -3.83
N ILE A 126 -7.29 -8.29 -4.99
CA ILE A 126 -7.61 -9.70 -5.21
C ILE A 126 -6.68 -10.20 -6.31
N VAL A 127 -5.98 -11.32 -6.07
CA VAL A 127 -5.24 -12.03 -7.11
C VAL A 127 -5.79 -13.43 -7.20
N ASP A 128 -6.21 -13.83 -8.38
CA ASP A 128 -6.73 -15.17 -8.64
C ASP A 128 -5.60 -16.21 -8.85
N ASN A 129 -5.97 -17.47 -9.02
CA ASN A 129 -5.04 -18.56 -9.25
C ASN A 129 -4.35 -18.52 -10.63
N GLU A 130 -4.84 -17.71 -11.55
CA GLU A 130 -4.21 -17.41 -12.85
C GLU A 130 -3.34 -16.15 -12.81
N PHE A 131 -3.15 -15.56 -11.61
CA PHE A 131 -2.38 -14.32 -11.36
C PHE A 131 -2.97 -13.05 -11.98
N HIS A 132 -4.26 -13.02 -12.27
CA HIS A 132 -4.91 -11.78 -12.64
C HIS A 132 -5.13 -10.92 -11.39
N HIS A 133 -4.76 -9.65 -11.50
CA HIS A 133 -4.87 -8.69 -10.41
C HIS A 133 -6.12 -7.83 -10.58
N ARG A 134 -6.94 -7.77 -9.54
CA ARG A 134 -8.07 -6.86 -9.41
C ARG A 134 -7.92 -6.00 -8.18
N CYS A 135 -8.25 -4.73 -8.32
CA CYS A 135 -8.25 -3.79 -7.21
C CYS A 135 -9.55 -3.00 -7.21
N LYS A 136 -10.17 -2.90 -6.06
CA LYS A 136 -11.34 -2.05 -5.84
C LYS A 136 -11.11 -1.17 -4.63
N GLN A 137 -11.36 0.13 -4.78
CA GLN A 137 -11.25 1.08 -3.69
C GLN A 137 -12.58 1.76 -3.39
N LEU A 138 -12.77 2.11 -2.14
CA LEU A 138 -13.89 2.90 -1.65
C LEU A 138 -13.38 4.07 -0.81
N SER A 139 -13.97 5.24 -1.03
CA SER A 139 -13.75 6.39 -0.15
C SER A 139 -14.73 6.33 1.01
N LEU A 140 -14.22 6.57 2.21
CA LEU A 140 -15.03 6.67 3.42
C LEU A 140 -15.62 8.09 3.53
N PRO A 141 -16.81 8.23 4.11
CA PRO A 141 -17.42 9.54 4.33
C PRO A 141 -16.59 10.44 5.24
N SER A 142 -15.91 9.85 6.22
CA SER A 142 -15.00 10.52 7.15
C SER A 142 -13.74 9.71 7.36
N ALA A 143 -12.63 10.37 7.72
CA ALA A 143 -11.40 9.69 8.06
C ALA A 143 -11.60 8.85 9.33
N THR A 144 -11.01 7.66 9.40
CA THR A 144 -11.18 6.74 10.52
C THR A 144 -9.92 5.93 10.79
N ASN A 145 -9.79 5.46 12.04
CA ASN A 145 -8.80 4.46 12.47
C ASN A 145 -9.47 3.24 13.16
N VAL A 146 -10.80 3.17 13.08
CA VAL A 146 -11.60 2.09 13.67
C VAL A 146 -11.59 0.88 12.74
N THR A 147 -11.10 -0.25 13.23
CA THR A 147 -10.94 -1.50 12.48
C THR A 147 -12.26 -1.96 11.84
N GLU A 148 -13.37 -1.86 12.55
CA GLU A 148 -14.69 -2.28 12.08
C GLU A 148 -15.15 -1.49 10.85
N LYS A 149 -14.91 -0.17 10.81
CA LYS A 149 -15.24 0.68 9.65
C LYS A 149 -14.35 0.36 8.45
N ILE A 150 -13.07 0.10 8.70
CA ILE A 150 -12.13 -0.32 7.66
C ILE A 150 -12.59 -1.66 7.07
N TYR A 151 -12.98 -2.61 7.93
CA TYR A 151 -13.45 -3.92 7.53
C TYR A 151 -14.77 -3.85 6.75
N GLU A 152 -15.76 -3.08 7.21
CA GLU A 152 -17.02 -2.87 6.46
C GLU A 152 -16.77 -2.33 5.06
N ALA A 153 -15.85 -1.38 4.91
CA ALA A 153 -15.47 -0.85 3.61
C ALA A 153 -14.70 -1.87 2.76
N ALA A 154 -13.83 -2.66 3.38
CA ALA A 154 -13.09 -3.73 2.70
C ALA A 154 -14.03 -4.81 2.17
N CYS A 155 -15.00 -5.28 2.97
CA CYS A 155 -16.01 -6.24 2.51
C CYS A 155 -16.83 -5.69 1.34
N LYS A 156 -17.32 -4.45 1.43
CA LYS A 156 -18.04 -3.80 0.33
C LYS A 156 -17.18 -3.68 -0.95
N ALA A 157 -15.90 -3.33 -0.81
CA ALA A 157 -14.99 -3.24 -1.94
C ALA A 157 -14.73 -4.62 -2.55
N PHE A 158 -14.57 -5.64 -1.73
CA PHE A 158 -14.40 -7.03 -2.14
C PHE A 158 -15.63 -7.53 -2.91
N ASP A 159 -16.83 -7.42 -2.34
CA ASP A 159 -18.08 -7.89 -2.94
C ASP A 159 -18.37 -7.22 -4.29
N GLN A 160 -17.95 -5.95 -4.48
CA GLN A 160 -18.05 -5.22 -5.74
C GLN A 160 -16.97 -5.57 -6.76
N GLY A 161 -15.83 -6.07 -6.31
CA GLY A 161 -14.64 -6.30 -7.15
C GLY A 161 -14.35 -7.75 -7.48
N TRP A 162 -14.94 -8.69 -6.75
CA TRP A 162 -14.72 -10.12 -6.93
C TRP A 162 -15.67 -10.71 -7.98
N ASP A 163 -15.13 -11.46 -8.91
CA ASP A 163 -15.84 -12.14 -10.01
C ASP A 163 -16.03 -13.64 -9.76
N HIS A 164 -15.87 -14.07 -8.50
CA HIS A 164 -15.99 -15.47 -8.05
C HIS A 164 -14.87 -16.39 -8.55
N ALA A 165 -13.80 -15.87 -9.17
CA ALA A 165 -12.61 -16.68 -9.46
C ALA A 165 -11.92 -17.13 -8.16
N PRO A 166 -11.29 -18.33 -8.14
CA PRO A 166 -10.55 -18.81 -6.96
C PRO A 166 -9.46 -17.81 -6.56
N ILE A 167 -9.44 -17.44 -5.27
CA ILE A 167 -8.57 -16.38 -4.74
C ILE A 167 -7.28 -16.98 -4.21
N ARG A 168 -6.14 -16.57 -4.75
CA ARG A 168 -4.80 -16.94 -4.31
C ARG A 168 -4.20 -15.94 -3.32
N LEU A 169 -4.50 -14.64 -3.48
CA LEU A 169 -4.00 -13.58 -2.60
C LEU A 169 -5.08 -12.56 -2.33
N LEU A 170 -5.20 -12.17 -1.08
CA LEU A 170 -5.99 -11.03 -0.64
C LEU A 170 -5.11 -9.98 0.03
N GLY A 171 -5.40 -8.71 -0.25
CA GLY A 171 -4.75 -7.58 0.37
C GLY A 171 -5.72 -6.46 0.72
N VAL A 172 -5.45 -5.78 1.82
CA VAL A 172 -6.12 -4.54 2.22
C VAL A 172 -5.07 -3.45 2.28
N SER A 173 -5.31 -2.34 1.62
CA SER A 173 -4.48 -1.16 1.70
C SER A 173 -5.34 0.09 1.91
N THR A 174 -4.73 1.10 2.50
CA THR A 174 -5.39 2.37 2.81
C THR A 174 -4.57 3.51 2.27
N SER A 175 -5.21 4.63 2.01
CA SER A 175 -4.53 5.84 1.56
C SER A 175 -5.20 7.09 2.11
N LYS A 176 -4.61 8.26 1.77
CA LYS A 176 -4.99 9.55 2.33
C LYS A 176 -4.93 9.53 3.86
N ALA A 177 -3.78 9.05 4.37
CA ALA A 177 -3.51 9.13 5.79
C ALA A 177 -3.36 10.60 6.21
N THR A 178 -3.95 10.97 7.35
CA THR A 178 -3.93 12.30 7.97
C THR A 178 -3.80 12.13 9.47
N ASP A 179 -3.24 13.11 10.15
CA ASP A 179 -3.18 13.25 11.59
C ASP A 179 -4.43 13.94 12.17
N GLU A 180 -5.26 14.53 11.30
CA GLU A 180 -6.48 15.20 11.70
C GLU A 180 -7.69 14.26 11.60
N SER A 181 -8.42 14.12 12.69
CA SER A 181 -9.73 13.46 12.71
C SER A 181 -10.81 14.45 12.29
N TYR A 182 -11.05 14.56 10.99
CA TYR A 182 -12.27 15.23 10.52
C TYR A 182 -13.43 14.24 10.57
N GLU A 183 -14.08 14.14 11.70
CA GLU A 183 -15.24 13.26 11.84
C GLU A 183 -16.52 14.08 11.70
N GLN A 184 -17.18 13.93 10.58
CA GLN A 184 -18.56 14.32 10.44
C GLN A 184 -19.43 13.17 10.97
N TYR A 185 -19.76 13.22 12.26
CA TYR A 185 -20.63 12.22 12.87
C TYR A 185 -22.08 12.41 12.42
N ASN A 186 -22.73 11.30 12.11
CA ASN A 186 -24.17 11.24 12.22
C ASN A 186 -24.49 11.15 13.72
N LEU A 187 -25.39 12.00 14.23
CA LEU A 187 -25.69 12.12 15.65
C LEU A 187 -26.05 10.77 16.33
N PHE A 188 -26.56 9.82 15.53
CA PHE A 188 -26.97 8.49 16.00
C PHE A 188 -25.86 7.45 16.05
N ASP A 189 -24.70 7.71 15.43
CA ASP A 189 -23.59 6.74 15.34
C ASP A 189 -22.42 7.06 16.29
N GLN A 190 -22.47 8.22 16.96
CA GLN A 190 -21.37 8.69 17.81
C GLN A 190 -21.04 7.72 18.95
N ASP A 191 -22.06 7.27 19.69
CA ASP A 191 -21.87 6.37 20.85
C ASP A 191 -21.26 5.02 20.42
N LYS A 192 -21.71 4.48 19.28
CA LYS A 192 -21.20 3.23 18.73
C LYS A 192 -19.73 3.39 18.30
N PHE A 193 -19.40 4.51 17.67
CA PHE A 193 -18.05 4.80 17.23
C PHE A 193 -17.08 4.94 18.41
N GLU A 194 -17.43 5.74 19.42
CA GLU A 194 -16.61 5.91 20.61
C GLU A 194 -16.35 4.57 21.33
N ARG A 195 -17.40 3.73 21.43
CA ARG A 195 -17.28 2.40 22.03
C ARG A 195 -16.29 1.52 21.26
N LEU A 196 -16.36 1.49 19.91
CA LEU A 196 -15.46 0.72 19.06
C LEU A 196 -14.03 1.26 19.12
N SER A 197 -13.84 2.57 19.12
CA SER A 197 -12.54 3.20 19.28
C SER A 197 -11.87 2.85 20.61
N ARG A 198 -12.64 2.91 21.71
CA ARG A 198 -12.15 2.49 23.04
C ARG A 198 -11.80 1.01 23.08
N LEU A 199 -12.62 0.15 22.47
CA LEU A 199 -12.36 -1.28 22.36
C LEU A 199 -11.06 -1.57 21.59
N ASN A 200 -10.89 -0.97 20.41
CA ASN A 200 -9.69 -1.12 19.60
C ASN A 200 -8.44 -0.67 20.39
N SER A 201 -8.51 0.49 21.05
CA SER A 201 -7.40 0.99 21.89
C SER A 201 -7.08 0.08 23.09
N ALA A 202 -8.09 -0.56 23.67
CA ALA A 202 -7.88 -1.53 24.77
C ALA A 202 -7.20 -2.81 24.26
N ILE A 203 -7.62 -3.31 23.09
CA ILE A 203 -7.01 -4.47 22.44
C ILE A 203 -5.54 -4.18 22.09
N ASP A 204 -5.25 -3.01 21.51
CA ASP A 204 -3.88 -2.62 21.17
C ASP A 204 -2.99 -2.60 22.41
N LYS A 205 -3.44 -1.99 23.53
CA LYS A 205 -2.69 -1.98 24.80
C LYS A 205 -2.41 -3.38 25.36
N ILE A 206 -3.35 -4.32 25.20
CA ILE A 206 -3.15 -5.70 25.64
C ILE A 206 -2.09 -6.37 24.75
N ARG A 207 -2.18 -6.20 23.43
CA ARG A 207 -1.23 -6.76 22.47
C ARG A 207 0.16 -6.17 22.64
N ASP A 208 0.29 -4.87 22.85
CA ASP A 208 1.57 -4.20 23.12
C ASP A 208 2.27 -4.76 24.39
N LYS A 209 1.48 -5.12 25.40
CA LYS A 209 2.03 -5.60 26.68
C LYS A 209 2.31 -7.09 26.71
N TYR A 210 1.47 -7.90 26.05
CA TYR A 210 1.47 -9.36 26.22
C TYR A 210 1.70 -10.11 24.90
N GLY A 211 1.87 -9.40 23.77
CA GLY A 211 2.02 -9.97 22.43
C GLY A 211 0.72 -10.02 21.64
N ASP A 212 0.85 -10.15 20.32
CA ASP A 212 -0.29 -10.09 19.37
C ASP A 212 -1.33 -11.19 19.58
N ASP A 213 -0.88 -12.35 20.04
CA ASP A 213 -1.74 -13.52 20.28
C ASP A 213 -2.47 -13.51 21.64
N ALA A 214 -2.17 -12.54 22.51
CA ALA A 214 -2.76 -12.44 23.84
C ALA A 214 -4.28 -12.24 23.84
N ILE A 215 -4.80 -11.63 22.79
CA ILE A 215 -6.22 -11.45 22.55
C ILE A 215 -6.53 -11.55 21.07
N VAL A 216 -7.41 -12.49 20.71
CA VAL A 216 -7.87 -12.73 19.35
C VAL A 216 -9.41 -12.70 19.31
N ARG A 217 -9.98 -12.42 18.13
CA ARG A 217 -11.44 -12.55 17.98
C ARG A 217 -11.86 -14.01 18.03
N ALA A 218 -13.04 -14.29 18.56
CA ALA A 218 -13.55 -15.65 18.69
C ALA A 218 -13.61 -16.42 17.35
N CYS A 219 -13.81 -15.73 16.24
CA CYS A 219 -13.79 -16.33 14.90
C CYS A 219 -12.40 -16.83 14.46
N PHE A 220 -11.33 -16.38 15.10
CA PHE A 220 -9.95 -16.85 14.86
C PHE A 220 -9.45 -17.80 15.94
N ALA A 221 -10.20 -17.98 17.03
CA ALA A 221 -9.82 -18.91 18.07
C ALA A 221 -9.94 -20.35 17.51
N GLU A 222 -8.84 -21.10 17.54
CA GLU A 222 -8.89 -22.54 17.23
C GLU A 222 -9.85 -23.20 18.20
N THR A 223 -10.87 -23.88 17.70
CA THR A 223 -11.72 -24.73 18.52
C THR A 223 -10.83 -25.84 19.08
N PRO A 224 -10.68 -25.99 20.41
CA PRO A 224 -9.89 -27.10 20.93
C PRO A 224 -10.45 -28.40 20.36
N LYS A 225 -9.62 -29.15 19.64
CA LYS A 225 -9.97 -30.48 19.18
C LYS A 225 -10.14 -31.35 20.45
N ASN A 226 -11.39 -31.66 20.80
CA ASN A 226 -11.71 -32.69 21.79
C ASN A 226 -11.26 -34.06 21.30
#